data_c3f6675937484d2ee93f8cc5f812e5a0
#
_entry.id   c3f6675937484d2ee93f8cc5f812e5a0
#
_cell.length_a   1.000
_cell.length_b   1.000
_cell.length_c   1.000
_cell.angle_alpha   90.00
_cell.angle_beta   90.00
_cell.angle_gamma   90.00
#
_symmetry.space_group_name_H-M   'P 1'
#
loop_
_entity.id
_entity.type
_entity.pdbx_description
1 polymer ?
#
loop_
_entity_poly.entity_id
_entity_poly.type
_entity_poly.pdbx_seq_one_letter_code
_entity_poly.pdbx_strand_id
1 'polypeptide(L)'
;WKTAIGLQQVDQLKPSNYLLELSQKNIEENLSNQEIEKLLYSHYTNESKEEEIERKMECDIVANRIVQLLQDDSFTFSPAALKSIHRYLFHGIYDFAGKFRTYNISKKEPILNGESVKYANYFMITDTFQYDFEEEKEYDYLSCDEFELINHIAKFTSAIWQVHAFGEGNTRTTAVFIERYLNSIGFPINNDMFQQHAQYFRNALVRSNYADYPKGISTEFKYLEHFFYNLLIEEK
;
A
#
# COMPACT_ATOMS: atom_id res chain seq x y z
N TRP A 1 12.71 -3.01 6.41
CA TRP A 1 12.41 -1.70 7.01
C TRP A 1 12.31 -0.58 5.96
N LYS A 2 13.12 -0.57 4.88
CA LYS A 2 13.09 0.50 3.86
C LYS A 2 11.67 0.72 3.32
N THR A 3 11.05 -0.31 2.75
CA THR A 3 9.66 -0.26 2.25
C THR A 3 8.69 0.17 3.34
N ALA A 4 8.78 -0.42 4.53
CA ALA A 4 7.83 -0.20 5.62
C ALA A 4 7.81 1.26 6.11
N ILE A 5 8.98 1.86 6.27
CA ILE A 5 9.14 3.27 6.65
C ILE A 5 8.73 4.20 5.51
N GLY A 6 9.16 3.90 4.29
CA GLY A 6 8.83 4.70 3.10
C GLY A 6 7.34 4.80 2.85
N LEU A 7 6.62 3.70 2.98
CA LEU A 7 5.17 3.65 2.77
C LEU A 7 4.36 4.54 3.74
N GLN A 8 4.91 4.95 4.89
CA GLN A 8 4.21 5.87 5.78
C GLN A 8 4.06 7.27 5.16
N GLN A 9 4.96 7.64 4.25
CA GLN A 9 4.93 8.95 3.58
C GLN A 9 3.69 9.15 2.70
N VAL A 10 3.03 8.08 2.22
CA VAL A 10 1.82 8.20 1.38
C VAL A 10 0.67 8.88 2.13
N ASP A 11 0.64 8.76 3.45
CA ASP A 11 -0.32 9.41 4.34
C ASP A 11 0.33 10.56 5.16
N GLN A 12 1.50 11.06 4.70
CA GLN A 12 2.27 12.14 5.30
C GLN A 12 2.71 11.84 6.75
N LEU A 13 2.86 10.57 7.08
CA LEU A 13 3.35 10.13 8.37
C LEU A 13 4.88 10.05 8.37
N LYS A 14 5.47 10.27 9.55
CA LYS A 14 6.92 10.15 9.77
C LYS A 14 7.18 9.25 10.96
N PRO A 15 8.12 8.29 10.84
CA PRO A 15 8.49 7.41 11.94
C PRO A 15 9.08 8.23 13.10
N SER A 16 8.84 7.77 14.32
CA SER A 16 9.50 8.33 15.50
C SER A 16 10.98 7.92 15.56
N ASN A 17 11.79 8.69 16.26
CA ASN A 17 13.17 8.29 16.55
C ASN A 17 13.21 6.96 17.32
N TYR A 18 12.21 6.71 18.17
CA TYR A 18 12.11 5.47 18.92
C TYR A 18 11.91 4.25 18.01
N LEU A 19 11.05 4.34 16.98
CA LEU A 19 10.95 3.27 15.99
C LEU A 19 12.27 3.05 15.24
N LEU A 20 12.97 4.14 14.87
CA LEU A 20 14.25 4.04 14.16
C LEU A 20 15.31 3.31 15.03
N GLU A 21 15.39 3.60 16.32
CA GLU A 21 16.24 2.88 17.26
C GLU A 21 15.86 1.39 17.37
N LEU A 22 14.57 1.09 17.49
CA LEU A 22 14.08 -0.29 17.54
C LEU A 22 14.33 -1.05 16.25
N SER A 23 14.19 -0.39 15.11
CA SER A 23 14.47 -0.99 13.80
C SER A 23 15.96 -1.36 13.64
N GLN A 24 16.85 -0.53 14.15
CA GLN A 24 18.28 -0.83 14.18
C GLN A 24 18.58 -2.03 15.10
N LYS A 25 17.98 -2.09 16.27
CA LYS A 25 18.11 -3.26 17.17
C LYS A 25 17.53 -4.54 16.56
N ASN A 26 16.47 -4.45 15.80
CA ASN A 26 15.93 -5.59 15.05
C ASN A 26 16.95 -6.14 14.06
N ILE A 27 17.67 -5.25 13.34
CA ILE A 27 18.67 -5.64 12.33
C ILE A 27 19.96 -6.17 12.98
N GLU A 28 20.43 -5.50 14.02
CA GLU A 28 21.77 -5.75 14.61
C GLU A 28 21.75 -6.73 15.79
N GLU A 29 20.70 -6.68 16.62
CA GLU A 29 20.62 -7.37 17.91
C GLU A 29 19.58 -8.50 17.96
N ASN A 30 18.93 -8.84 16.83
CA ASN A 30 17.87 -9.84 16.72
C ASN A 30 16.64 -9.57 17.61
N LEU A 31 16.33 -8.30 17.92
CA LEU A 31 15.07 -7.94 18.57
C LEU A 31 13.91 -8.30 17.63
N SER A 32 13.00 -9.16 18.08
CA SER A 32 11.89 -9.60 17.22
C SER A 32 10.85 -8.50 16.98
N ASN A 33 10.18 -8.55 15.82
CA ASN A 33 9.10 -7.61 15.53
C ASN A 33 7.93 -7.69 16.53
N GLN A 34 7.71 -8.85 17.17
CA GLN A 34 6.71 -8.99 18.22
C GLN A 34 7.11 -8.26 19.50
N GLU A 35 8.38 -8.27 19.86
CA GLU A 35 8.91 -7.50 20.99
C GLU A 35 8.85 -6.00 20.69
N ILE A 36 9.20 -5.59 19.46
CA ILE A 36 9.06 -4.21 19.01
C ILE A 36 7.61 -3.74 19.16
N GLU A 37 6.65 -4.52 18.71
CA GLU A 37 5.23 -4.15 18.82
C GLU A 37 4.81 -3.92 20.29
N LYS A 38 5.25 -4.79 21.22
CA LYS A 38 4.99 -4.61 22.65
C LYS A 38 5.64 -3.34 23.21
N LEU A 39 6.87 -3.05 22.81
CA LEU A 39 7.59 -1.85 23.22
C LEU A 39 6.90 -0.58 22.71
N LEU A 40 6.46 -0.57 21.44
CA LEU A 40 5.72 0.54 20.86
C LEU A 40 4.39 0.78 21.61
N TYR A 41 3.60 -0.25 21.85
CA TYR A 41 2.37 -0.12 22.62
C TYR A 41 2.64 0.39 24.04
N SER A 42 3.66 -0.13 24.74
CA SER A 42 4.04 0.35 26.07
C SER A 42 4.46 1.82 26.07
N HIS A 43 5.20 2.25 25.04
CA HIS A 43 5.63 3.64 24.88
C HIS A 43 4.43 4.58 24.74
N TYR A 44 3.52 4.28 23.79
CA TYR A 44 2.38 5.15 23.49
C TYR A 44 1.23 5.06 24.51
N THR A 45 1.10 3.98 25.29
CA THR A 45 0.06 3.87 26.33
C THR A 45 0.22 4.93 27.44
N ASN A 46 1.43 5.41 27.67
CA ASN A 46 1.73 6.41 28.70
C ASN A 46 1.72 7.85 28.17
N GLU A 47 1.52 8.04 26.88
CA GLU A 47 1.47 9.36 26.24
C GLU A 47 0.06 9.96 26.27
N SER A 48 -0.06 11.26 26.04
CA SER A 48 -1.36 11.94 25.91
C SER A 48 -2.09 11.45 24.66
N LYS A 49 -3.43 11.46 24.68
CA LYS A 49 -4.26 11.15 23.52
C LYS A 49 -4.41 12.37 22.59
N GLU A 50 -3.30 12.98 22.24
CA GLU A 50 -3.28 14.04 21.23
C GLU A 50 -3.20 13.44 19.83
N GLU A 51 -3.88 14.05 18.86
CA GLU A 51 -3.93 13.58 17.47
C GLU A 51 -2.53 13.34 16.89
N GLU A 52 -1.56 14.16 17.22
CA GLU A 52 -0.17 14.00 16.76
C GLU A 52 0.47 12.71 17.29
N ILE A 53 0.17 12.33 18.54
CA ILE A 53 0.69 11.11 19.14
C ILE A 53 0.01 9.88 18.55
N GLU A 54 -1.31 9.94 18.34
CA GLU A 54 -2.05 8.87 17.65
C GLU A 54 -1.51 8.63 16.24
N ARG A 55 -1.19 9.68 15.49
CA ARG A 55 -0.57 9.58 14.16
C ARG A 55 0.86 9.00 14.21
N LYS A 56 1.65 9.32 15.22
CA LYS A 56 2.98 8.71 15.42
C LYS A 56 2.86 7.22 15.77
N MET A 57 1.95 6.89 16.66
CA MET A 57 1.64 5.50 17.03
C MET A 57 1.20 4.69 15.82
N GLU A 58 0.28 5.22 15.01
CA GLU A 58 -0.14 4.61 13.75
C GLU A 58 1.06 4.33 12.85
N CYS A 59 1.89 5.35 12.60
CA CYS A 59 3.08 5.25 11.75
C CYS A 59 3.99 4.10 12.19
N ASP A 60 4.35 4.08 13.46
CA ASP A 60 5.34 3.18 14.01
C ASP A 60 4.83 1.73 14.05
N ILE A 61 3.60 1.54 14.51
CA ILE A 61 3.00 0.19 14.57
C ILE A 61 2.78 -0.36 13.18
N VAL A 62 2.25 0.44 12.26
CA VAL A 62 2.00 -0.02 10.88
C VAL A 62 3.31 -0.32 10.15
N ALA A 63 4.36 0.49 10.35
CA ALA A 63 5.67 0.19 9.77
C ALA A 63 6.22 -1.16 10.27
N ASN A 64 6.18 -1.43 11.58
CA ASN A 64 6.61 -2.72 12.12
C ASN A 64 5.80 -3.90 11.56
N ARG A 65 4.49 -3.74 11.39
CA ARG A 65 3.61 -4.78 10.83
C ARG A 65 3.83 -5.01 9.34
N ILE A 66 4.19 -3.98 8.57
CA ILE A 66 4.60 -4.13 7.18
C ILE A 66 5.86 -5.01 7.11
N VAL A 67 6.87 -4.77 7.96
CA VAL A 67 8.06 -5.63 8.00
C VAL A 67 7.70 -7.09 8.25
N GLN A 68 6.81 -7.37 9.21
CA GLN A 68 6.37 -8.74 9.50
C GLN A 68 5.69 -9.38 8.29
N LEU A 69 4.79 -8.66 7.61
CA LEU A 69 4.11 -9.18 6.43
C LEU A 69 5.07 -9.43 5.24
N LEU A 70 6.08 -8.58 5.06
CA LEU A 70 7.05 -8.73 3.97
C LEU A 70 8.10 -9.83 4.25
N GLN A 71 8.26 -10.23 5.51
CA GLN A 71 9.11 -11.35 5.92
C GLN A 71 8.36 -12.70 5.92
N ASP A 72 7.04 -12.68 5.81
CA ASP A 72 6.20 -13.88 5.79
C ASP A 72 6.01 -14.36 4.35
N ASP A 73 6.59 -15.51 4.01
CA ASP A 73 6.51 -16.13 2.68
C ASP A 73 5.13 -16.72 2.37
N SER A 74 4.24 -16.83 3.38
CA SER A 74 2.89 -17.35 3.18
C SER A 74 1.99 -16.32 2.51
N PHE A 75 1.71 -16.50 1.23
CA PHE A 75 0.81 -15.61 0.48
C PHE A 75 -0.19 -16.42 -0.37
N THR A 76 -1.43 -15.98 -0.35
CA THR A 76 -2.49 -16.53 -1.22
C THR A 76 -3.13 -15.40 -2.01
N PHE A 77 -3.00 -15.44 -3.33
CA PHE A 77 -3.59 -14.44 -4.21
C PHE A 77 -5.12 -14.50 -4.17
N SER A 78 -5.75 -13.54 -3.50
CA SER A 78 -7.20 -13.43 -3.39
C SER A 78 -7.65 -12.07 -2.86
N PRO A 79 -8.91 -11.64 -3.10
CA PRO A 79 -9.49 -10.47 -2.43
C PRO A 79 -9.49 -10.59 -0.90
N ALA A 80 -9.59 -11.82 -0.39
CA ALA A 80 -9.53 -12.09 1.06
C ALA A 80 -8.14 -11.79 1.64
N ALA A 81 -7.06 -12.04 0.88
CA ALA A 81 -5.70 -11.69 1.29
C ALA A 81 -5.54 -10.16 1.42
N LEU A 82 -6.04 -9.36 0.45
CA LEU A 82 -6.03 -7.91 0.54
C LEU A 82 -6.74 -7.41 1.81
N LYS A 83 -7.91 -7.98 2.11
CA LYS A 83 -8.68 -7.69 3.33
C LYS A 83 -7.94 -8.08 4.61
N SER A 84 -7.25 -9.22 4.60
CA SER A 84 -6.45 -9.72 5.71
C SER A 84 -5.22 -8.86 5.97
N ILE A 85 -4.54 -8.40 4.92
CA ILE A 85 -3.43 -7.45 5.00
C ILE A 85 -3.91 -6.16 5.67
N HIS A 86 -5.00 -5.56 5.20
CA HIS A 86 -5.55 -4.36 5.83
C HIS A 86 -5.88 -4.58 7.31
N ARG A 87 -6.52 -5.71 7.64
CA ARG A 87 -6.82 -6.07 9.03
C ARG A 87 -5.55 -6.17 9.85
N TYR A 88 -4.53 -6.84 9.34
CA TYR A 88 -3.27 -7.02 10.06
C TYR A 88 -2.55 -5.69 10.30
N LEU A 89 -2.47 -4.84 9.30
CA LEU A 89 -1.81 -3.54 9.40
C LEU A 89 -2.48 -2.63 10.44
N PHE A 90 -3.82 -2.61 10.48
CA PHE A 90 -4.58 -1.57 11.17
C PHE A 90 -5.41 -2.05 12.37
N HIS A 91 -5.34 -3.34 12.77
CA HIS A 91 -6.06 -3.78 13.97
C HIS A 91 -5.56 -3.03 15.21
N GLY A 92 -6.52 -2.61 16.06
CA GLY A 92 -6.23 -1.79 17.24
C GLY A 92 -5.86 -0.33 16.95
N ILE A 93 -5.81 0.08 15.66
CA ILE A 93 -5.66 1.47 15.20
C ILE A 93 -6.99 1.99 14.67
N TYR A 94 -7.63 1.23 13.76
CA TYR A 94 -8.93 1.57 13.21
C TYR A 94 -9.99 0.52 13.59
N ASP A 95 -11.16 0.96 14.02
CA ASP A 95 -12.31 0.08 14.34
C ASP A 95 -12.83 -0.69 13.11
N PHE A 96 -12.56 -0.17 11.93
CA PHE A 96 -12.92 -0.77 10.64
C PHE A 96 -11.81 -1.63 10.02
N ALA A 97 -10.73 -1.94 10.74
CA ALA A 97 -9.62 -2.73 10.22
C ALA A 97 -10.10 -4.05 9.61
N GLY A 98 -9.79 -4.30 8.33
CA GLY A 98 -10.24 -5.46 7.56
C GLY A 98 -11.73 -5.47 7.20
N LYS A 99 -12.43 -4.35 7.32
CA LYS A 99 -13.84 -4.22 6.91
C LYS A 99 -13.94 -3.29 5.70
N PHE A 100 -14.62 -3.72 4.66
CA PHE A 100 -14.93 -2.85 3.54
C PHE A 100 -15.89 -1.73 4.00
N ARG A 101 -15.67 -0.54 3.46
CA ARG A 101 -16.56 0.60 3.73
C ARG A 101 -17.99 0.31 3.23
N THR A 102 -18.95 0.88 3.92
CA THR A 102 -20.39 0.78 3.61
C THR A 102 -20.99 2.11 3.13
N TYR A 103 -20.13 3.02 2.70
CA TYR A 103 -20.49 4.36 2.21
C TYR A 103 -19.55 4.78 1.06
N ASN A 104 -20.01 5.70 0.22
CA ASN A 104 -19.18 6.29 -0.83
C ASN A 104 -18.23 7.32 -0.25
N ILE A 105 -17.03 7.41 -0.81
CA ILE A 105 -16.01 8.36 -0.39
C ILE A 105 -15.56 9.24 -1.54
N SER A 106 -15.03 10.39 -1.19
CA SER A 106 -14.34 11.32 -2.06
C SER A 106 -13.16 11.90 -1.27
N LYS A 107 -11.99 11.98 -1.89
CA LYS A 107 -10.78 12.52 -1.28
C LYS A 107 -10.26 13.66 -2.14
N LYS A 108 -9.99 14.81 -1.52
CA LYS A 108 -9.31 15.92 -2.19
C LYS A 108 -7.86 15.56 -2.43
N GLU A 109 -7.46 15.45 -3.69
CA GLU A 109 -6.10 15.10 -4.09
C GLU A 109 -5.29 16.37 -4.41
N PRO A 110 -4.20 16.66 -3.68
CA PRO A 110 -3.37 17.86 -3.93
C PRO A 110 -2.84 17.92 -5.36
N ILE A 111 -2.44 16.78 -5.92
CA ILE A 111 -1.92 16.69 -7.30
C ILE A 111 -3.00 16.98 -8.37
N LEU A 112 -4.29 16.94 -7.99
CA LEU A 112 -5.43 17.27 -8.83
C LEU A 112 -6.04 18.64 -8.47
N ASN A 113 -5.29 19.52 -7.80
CA ASN A 113 -5.78 20.82 -7.32
C ASN A 113 -7.03 20.70 -6.44
N GLY A 114 -7.17 19.63 -5.66
CA GLY A 114 -8.29 19.39 -4.76
C GLY A 114 -9.47 18.65 -5.38
N GLU A 115 -9.38 18.22 -6.63
CA GLU A 115 -10.35 17.30 -7.23
C GLU A 115 -10.13 15.88 -6.72
N SER A 116 -11.08 14.97 -6.98
CA SER A 116 -11.08 13.59 -6.48
C SER A 116 -11.06 12.59 -7.63
N VAL A 117 -10.41 11.46 -7.43
CA VAL A 117 -10.63 10.27 -8.23
C VAL A 117 -12.06 9.76 -8.01
N LYS A 118 -12.66 9.15 -9.03
CA LYS A 118 -13.92 8.42 -8.91
C LYS A 118 -13.64 7.02 -8.38
N TYR A 119 -13.87 6.82 -7.09
CA TYR A 119 -13.75 5.52 -6.45
C TYR A 119 -14.98 4.64 -6.71
N ALA A 120 -14.84 3.31 -6.55
CA ALA A 120 -15.96 2.39 -6.70
C ALA A 120 -17.10 2.71 -5.73
N ASN A 121 -18.35 2.49 -6.15
CA ASN A 121 -19.48 2.52 -5.23
C ASN A 121 -19.34 1.41 -4.19
N TYR A 122 -19.63 1.73 -2.92
CA TYR A 122 -19.41 0.80 -1.82
C TYR A 122 -20.10 -0.56 -2.00
N PHE A 123 -21.27 -0.60 -2.61
CA PHE A 123 -22.01 -1.85 -2.85
C PHE A 123 -21.43 -2.69 -4.00
N MET A 124 -20.51 -2.14 -4.80
CA MET A 124 -19.83 -2.86 -5.89
C MET A 124 -18.43 -3.36 -5.50
N ILE A 125 -17.92 -3.03 -4.33
CA ILE A 125 -16.55 -3.35 -3.91
C ILE A 125 -16.23 -4.85 -4.08
N THR A 126 -17.12 -5.71 -3.61
CA THR A 126 -16.91 -7.17 -3.66
C THR A 126 -16.90 -7.68 -5.09
N ASP A 127 -17.88 -7.27 -5.90
CA ASP A 127 -18.01 -7.73 -7.28
C ASP A 127 -16.86 -7.21 -8.16
N THR A 128 -16.44 -5.96 -7.95
CA THR A 128 -15.29 -5.38 -8.65
C THR A 128 -14.01 -6.15 -8.33
N PHE A 129 -13.72 -6.42 -7.05
CA PHE A 129 -12.56 -7.24 -6.70
C PHE A 129 -12.65 -8.66 -7.24
N GLN A 130 -13.83 -9.28 -7.22
CA GLN A 130 -13.99 -10.61 -7.80
C GLN A 130 -13.60 -10.62 -9.28
N TYR A 131 -14.08 -9.63 -10.04
CA TYR A 131 -13.77 -9.47 -11.45
C TYR A 131 -12.27 -9.22 -11.68
N ASP A 132 -11.69 -8.22 -11.03
CA ASP A 132 -10.27 -7.83 -11.22
C ASP A 132 -9.32 -8.99 -10.87
N PHE A 133 -9.63 -9.76 -9.82
CA PHE A 133 -8.80 -10.88 -9.39
C PHE A 133 -8.97 -12.13 -10.26
N GLU A 134 -10.13 -12.33 -10.88
CA GLU A 134 -10.35 -13.40 -11.86
C GLU A 134 -9.59 -13.10 -13.16
N GLU A 135 -9.69 -11.89 -13.69
CA GLU A 135 -8.92 -11.44 -14.86
C GLU A 135 -7.41 -11.58 -14.63
N GLU A 136 -6.92 -11.20 -13.45
CA GLU A 136 -5.50 -11.31 -13.10
C GLU A 136 -5.00 -12.75 -13.06
N LYS A 137 -5.79 -13.71 -12.59
CA LYS A 137 -5.41 -15.13 -12.55
C LYS A 137 -5.22 -15.75 -13.92
N GLU A 138 -5.94 -15.24 -14.92
CA GLU A 138 -5.86 -15.73 -16.30
C GLU A 138 -4.68 -15.12 -17.07
N TYR A 139 -3.98 -14.14 -16.50
CA TYR A 139 -2.86 -13.48 -17.17
C TYR A 139 -1.61 -14.37 -17.21
N ASP A 140 -1.06 -14.57 -18.42
CA ASP A 140 0.13 -15.39 -18.64
C ASP A 140 1.42 -14.54 -18.57
N TYR A 141 2.03 -14.50 -17.41
CA TYR A 141 3.29 -13.81 -17.18
C TYR A 141 4.49 -14.44 -17.91
N LEU A 142 4.40 -15.67 -18.39
CA LEU A 142 5.49 -16.36 -19.07
C LEU A 142 5.58 -16.01 -20.56
N SER A 143 4.50 -15.55 -21.17
CA SER A 143 4.43 -15.22 -22.60
C SER A 143 4.53 -13.72 -22.89
N CYS A 144 4.51 -12.85 -21.87
CA CYS A 144 4.57 -11.40 -22.07
C CYS A 144 6.02 -10.88 -22.17
N ASP A 145 6.22 -9.82 -22.97
CA ASP A 145 7.46 -9.07 -22.94
C ASP A 145 7.52 -8.09 -21.74
N GLU A 146 8.66 -7.44 -21.56
CA GLU A 146 8.90 -6.51 -20.45
C GLU A 146 7.91 -5.33 -20.44
N PHE A 147 7.58 -4.79 -21.61
CA PHE A 147 6.64 -3.68 -21.71
C PHE A 147 5.21 -4.13 -21.37
N GLU A 148 4.78 -5.27 -21.87
CA GLU A 148 3.49 -5.88 -21.57
C GLU A 148 3.36 -6.21 -20.08
N LEU A 149 4.42 -6.77 -19.48
CA LEU A 149 4.51 -7.04 -18.06
C LEU A 149 4.26 -5.77 -17.22
N ILE A 150 5.04 -4.72 -17.47
CA ILE A 150 4.97 -3.47 -16.72
C ILE A 150 3.61 -2.79 -16.88
N ASN A 151 3.09 -2.76 -18.10
CA ASN A 151 1.78 -2.18 -18.38
C ASN A 151 0.66 -2.95 -17.67
N HIS A 152 0.72 -4.28 -17.68
CA HIS A 152 -0.27 -5.13 -17.01
C HIS A 152 -0.27 -4.93 -15.48
N ILE A 153 0.91 -5.02 -14.85
CA ILE A 153 1.06 -4.81 -13.40
C ILE A 153 0.57 -3.41 -12.99
N ALA A 154 0.91 -2.39 -13.77
CA ALA A 154 0.44 -1.02 -13.53
C ALA A 154 -1.09 -0.92 -13.59
N LYS A 155 -1.72 -1.54 -14.58
CA LYS A 155 -3.19 -1.56 -14.73
C LYS A 155 -3.86 -2.31 -13.59
N PHE A 156 -3.40 -3.51 -13.27
CA PHE A 156 -3.96 -4.29 -12.16
C PHE A 156 -3.84 -3.54 -10.83
N THR A 157 -2.66 -3.00 -10.52
CA THR A 157 -2.44 -2.22 -9.30
C THR A 157 -3.35 -0.98 -9.23
N SER A 158 -3.49 -0.29 -10.35
CA SER A 158 -4.38 0.88 -10.48
C SER A 158 -5.84 0.51 -10.24
N ALA A 159 -6.32 -0.60 -10.82
CA ALA A 159 -7.69 -1.09 -10.69
C ALA A 159 -8.02 -1.42 -9.22
N ILE A 160 -7.21 -2.26 -8.56
CA ILE A 160 -7.45 -2.62 -7.15
C ILE A 160 -7.37 -1.41 -6.20
N TRP A 161 -6.48 -0.45 -6.48
CA TRP A 161 -6.40 0.77 -5.68
C TRP A 161 -7.62 1.68 -5.88
N GLN A 162 -8.15 1.78 -7.12
CA GLN A 162 -9.33 2.60 -7.43
C GLN A 162 -10.59 2.12 -6.69
N VAL A 163 -10.71 0.82 -6.42
CA VAL A 163 -11.81 0.30 -5.60
C VAL A 163 -11.88 1.03 -4.28
N HIS A 164 -10.73 1.37 -3.70
CA HIS A 164 -10.58 2.14 -2.47
C HIS A 164 -11.50 1.62 -1.36
N ALA A 165 -11.35 0.32 -1.09
CA ALA A 165 -12.33 -0.47 -0.36
C ALA A 165 -12.46 -0.15 1.13
N PHE A 166 -11.47 0.53 1.72
CA PHE A 166 -11.40 0.82 3.14
C PHE A 166 -11.56 2.31 3.42
N GLY A 167 -11.92 2.67 4.66
CA GLY A 167 -12.04 4.07 5.08
C GLY A 167 -10.70 4.82 5.00
N GLU A 168 -9.61 4.18 5.44
CA GLU A 168 -8.23 4.68 5.38
C GLU A 168 -7.25 3.52 5.08
N GLY A 169 -5.96 3.82 4.83
CA GLY A 169 -4.90 2.82 4.64
C GLY A 169 -4.90 2.10 3.30
N ASN A 170 -5.71 2.52 2.31
CA ASN A 170 -5.83 1.84 1.02
C ASN A 170 -4.50 1.77 0.26
N THR A 171 -3.72 2.85 0.18
CA THR A 171 -2.45 2.88 -0.55
C THR A 171 -1.41 1.96 0.08
N ARG A 172 -1.26 1.99 1.41
CA ARG A 172 -0.33 1.10 2.14
C ARG A 172 -0.72 -0.37 1.96
N THR A 173 -2.00 -0.68 2.07
CA THR A 173 -2.52 -2.04 1.85
C THR A 173 -2.27 -2.53 0.44
N THR A 174 -2.56 -1.70 -0.57
CA THR A 174 -2.31 -2.03 -1.98
C THR A 174 -0.82 -2.27 -2.23
N ALA A 175 0.06 -1.40 -1.75
CA ALA A 175 1.51 -1.55 -1.93
C ALA A 175 2.03 -2.86 -1.32
N VAL A 176 1.67 -3.16 -0.07
CA VAL A 176 2.07 -4.42 0.59
C VAL A 176 1.49 -5.64 -0.12
N PHE A 177 0.23 -5.58 -0.57
CA PHE A 177 -0.37 -6.66 -1.34
C PHE A 177 0.37 -6.92 -2.65
N ILE A 178 0.65 -5.87 -3.43
CA ILE A 178 1.34 -5.98 -4.71
C ILE A 178 2.77 -6.49 -4.52
N GLU A 179 3.52 -6.00 -3.52
CA GLU A 179 4.86 -6.47 -3.23
C GLU A 179 4.87 -7.97 -2.90
N ARG A 180 3.97 -8.43 -2.05
CA ARG A 180 3.81 -9.85 -1.73
C ARG A 180 3.38 -10.69 -2.92
N TYR A 181 2.46 -10.17 -3.73
CA TYR A 181 2.00 -10.83 -4.94
C TYR A 181 3.15 -11.03 -5.94
N LEU A 182 3.88 -9.97 -6.27
CA LEU A 182 4.99 -10.03 -7.20
C LEU A 182 6.11 -10.96 -6.72
N ASN A 183 6.45 -10.92 -5.42
CA ASN A 183 7.38 -11.87 -4.82
C ASN A 183 6.89 -13.32 -4.95
N SER A 184 5.60 -13.58 -4.77
CA SER A 184 5.02 -14.93 -4.84
C SER A 184 5.05 -15.55 -6.23
N ILE A 185 5.10 -14.71 -7.27
CA ILE A 185 5.23 -15.14 -8.68
C ILE A 185 6.68 -15.01 -9.21
N GLY A 186 7.64 -14.72 -8.32
CA GLY A 186 9.07 -14.80 -8.59
C GLY A 186 9.74 -13.50 -9.06
N PHE A 187 9.09 -12.36 -8.98
CA PHE A 187 9.71 -11.07 -9.31
C PHE A 187 10.46 -10.49 -8.10
N PRO A 188 11.79 -10.22 -8.24
CA PRO A 188 12.55 -9.55 -7.20
C PRO A 188 12.16 -8.08 -7.10
N ILE A 189 11.97 -7.60 -5.87
CA ILE A 189 11.53 -6.22 -5.59
C ILE A 189 12.72 -5.34 -5.18
N ASN A 190 12.83 -4.15 -5.80
CA ASN A 190 13.75 -3.12 -5.35
C ASN A 190 13.13 -2.34 -4.17
N ASN A 191 13.52 -2.70 -2.95
CA ASN A 191 12.97 -2.10 -1.72
C ASN A 191 13.26 -0.59 -1.56
N ASP A 192 14.24 -0.03 -2.28
CA ASP A 192 14.57 1.38 -2.25
C ASP A 192 13.51 2.25 -2.93
N MET A 193 12.76 1.67 -3.87
CA MET A 193 11.70 2.39 -4.58
C MET A 193 10.61 2.90 -3.64
N PHE A 194 10.09 2.06 -2.74
CA PHE A 194 9.11 2.53 -1.76
C PHE A 194 9.73 3.44 -0.70
N GLN A 195 10.98 3.25 -0.32
CA GLN A 195 11.66 4.12 0.62
C GLN A 195 11.78 5.56 0.10
N GLN A 196 12.15 5.72 -1.16
CA GLN A 196 12.48 7.02 -1.76
C GLN A 196 11.30 7.63 -2.52
N HIS A 197 10.39 6.80 -3.05
CA HIS A 197 9.39 7.20 -4.03
C HIS A 197 7.95 6.81 -3.67
N ALA A 198 7.65 6.54 -2.39
CA ALA A 198 6.29 6.16 -1.97
C ALA A 198 5.24 7.23 -2.32
N GLN A 199 5.57 8.52 -2.15
CA GLN A 199 4.67 9.60 -2.55
C GLN A 199 4.50 9.69 -4.08
N TYR A 200 5.56 9.39 -4.85
CA TYR A 200 5.45 9.29 -6.31
C TYR A 200 4.49 8.15 -6.70
N PHE A 201 4.63 6.97 -6.09
CA PHE A 201 3.73 5.83 -6.30
C PHE A 201 2.27 6.22 -6.04
N ARG A 202 1.99 6.86 -4.89
CA ARG A 202 0.64 7.34 -4.58
C ARG A 202 0.11 8.32 -5.63
N ASN A 203 0.92 9.28 -6.04
CA ASN A 203 0.54 10.27 -7.05
C ASN A 203 0.32 9.62 -8.42
N ALA A 204 1.11 8.62 -8.78
CA ALA A 204 0.94 7.84 -10.01
C ALA A 204 -0.39 7.06 -10.02
N LEU A 205 -0.78 6.45 -8.88
CA LEU A 205 -2.09 5.83 -8.72
C LEU A 205 -3.25 6.82 -8.90
N VAL A 206 -3.11 8.04 -8.37
CA VAL A 206 -4.11 9.10 -8.57
C VAL A 206 -4.20 9.46 -10.05
N ARG A 207 -3.07 9.66 -10.74
CA ARG A 207 -3.04 10.03 -12.17
C ARG A 207 -3.57 8.92 -13.09
N SER A 208 -3.31 7.65 -12.78
CA SER A 208 -3.82 6.52 -13.56
C SER A 208 -5.34 6.35 -13.45
N ASN A 209 -5.98 6.98 -12.45
CA ASN A 209 -7.41 6.87 -12.18
C ASN A 209 -8.20 8.18 -12.31
N TYR A 210 -7.54 9.27 -12.70
CA TYR A 210 -8.24 10.55 -12.87
C TYR A 210 -8.47 10.88 -14.34
N ALA A 211 -9.70 11.18 -14.69
CA ALA A 211 -10.10 11.71 -16.00
C ALA A 211 -11.13 12.84 -15.83
N ASP A 212 -10.96 13.88 -16.62
CA ASP A 212 -11.92 14.97 -16.82
C ASP A 212 -12.01 15.28 -18.30
N TYR A 213 -12.81 14.49 -19.00
CA TYR A 213 -12.95 14.59 -20.47
C TYR A 213 -13.41 15.98 -20.94
N PRO A 214 -14.32 16.70 -20.28
CA PRO A 214 -14.64 18.09 -20.60
C PRO A 214 -13.44 19.03 -20.58
N LYS A 215 -12.44 18.78 -19.75
CA LYS A 215 -11.17 19.53 -19.70
C LYS A 215 -10.07 18.92 -20.58
N GLY A 216 -10.36 17.87 -21.34
CA GLY A 216 -9.38 17.16 -22.16
C GLY A 216 -8.37 16.35 -21.35
N ILE A 217 -8.70 15.95 -20.12
CA ILE A 217 -7.83 15.17 -19.25
C ILE A 217 -8.25 13.70 -19.31
N SER A 218 -7.32 12.83 -19.67
CA SER A 218 -7.46 11.37 -19.64
C SER A 218 -6.59 10.74 -18.55
N THR A 219 -6.85 9.50 -18.21
CA THR A 219 -6.01 8.70 -17.32
C THR A 219 -4.60 8.56 -17.87
N GLU A 220 -3.58 8.60 -17.00
CA GLU A 220 -2.17 8.53 -17.39
C GLU A 220 -1.45 7.43 -16.62
N PHE A 221 -1.18 6.30 -17.28
CA PHE A 221 -0.48 5.15 -16.69
C PHE A 221 1.04 5.29 -16.70
N LYS A 222 1.62 6.11 -17.57
CA LYS A 222 3.07 6.25 -17.75
C LYS A 222 3.88 6.45 -16.46
N TYR A 223 3.30 7.13 -15.47
CA TYR A 223 3.98 7.37 -14.18
C TYR A 223 4.00 6.10 -13.33
N LEU A 224 2.92 5.32 -13.35
CA LEU A 224 2.85 4.07 -12.62
C LEU A 224 3.68 2.98 -13.32
N GLU A 225 3.69 2.95 -14.64
CA GLU A 225 4.56 2.10 -15.46
C GLU A 225 6.05 2.41 -15.17
N HIS A 226 6.43 3.69 -15.13
CA HIS A 226 7.80 4.06 -14.78
C HIS A 226 8.18 3.64 -13.35
N PHE A 227 7.26 3.75 -12.39
CA PHE A 227 7.50 3.24 -11.04
C PHE A 227 7.76 1.73 -11.03
N PHE A 228 6.92 0.94 -11.74
CA PHE A 228 7.09 -0.50 -11.79
C PHE A 228 8.30 -0.94 -12.59
N TYR A 229 8.69 -0.20 -13.62
CA TYR A 229 9.94 -0.44 -14.33
C TYR A 229 11.15 -0.36 -13.36
N ASN A 230 11.23 0.71 -12.61
CA ASN A 230 12.31 0.89 -11.63
C ASN A 230 12.22 -0.10 -10.45
N LEU A 231 11.01 -0.53 -10.10
CA LEU A 231 10.80 -1.51 -9.03
C LEU A 231 11.30 -2.91 -9.40
N LEU A 232 11.14 -3.31 -10.66
CA LEU A 232 11.30 -4.70 -11.12
C LEU A 232 12.50 -4.93 -12.04
N ILE A 233 12.85 -3.95 -12.87
CA ILE A 233 13.78 -4.13 -13.99
C ILE A 233 15.10 -3.36 -13.77
N GLU A 234 15.06 -2.15 -13.24
CA GLU A 234 16.27 -1.35 -13.08
C GLU A 234 17.26 -2.05 -12.14
N GLU A 235 18.47 -2.32 -12.63
CA GLU A 235 19.53 -2.99 -11.88
C GLU A 235 19.93 -2.17 -10.64
N LYS A 236 20.13 -2.89 -9.54
CA LYS A 236 20.56 -2.33 -8.24
C LYS A 236 22.00 -1.86 -8.27
#